data_0763c798c792519e53a362e31c39e522
#
_entry.id   0763c798c792519e53a362e31c39e522
#
_cell.length_a   1.000
_cell.length_b   1.000
_cell.length_c   1.000
_cell.angle_alpha   90.00
_cell.angle_beta   90.00
_cell.angle_gamma   90.00
#
_symmetry.space_group_name_H-M   'P 1'
#
loop_
_entity.id
_entity.type
_entity.pdbx_description
1 polymer ?
#
loop_
_entity_poly.entity_id
_entity_poly.type
_entity_poly.pdbx_seq_one_letter_code
_entity_poly.pdbx_strand_id
1 'polypeptide(L)'
;NIGAVKLTILFTIITVCNANAQQNNLSYAVAWKQTAAEHRALYYQGFNIARLHVEQALAAEEGKPLAIIADIDDTLLLANDYWGYLISNEEDFFNDTSWDLWVAENSFVPSPGSQEFLQFCANNNVEVFYITNRDQGDPTFELAQQNLNSAGFPMVDREHLTVLRETSNKEEVQRGIMEDY
;
A
#
# COMPACT_ATOMS: atom_id res chain seq x y z
N ASN A 1 50.31 -33.62 11.25
CA ASN A 1 48.97 -33.32 11.80
C ASN A 1 48.63 -31.82 11.89
N ILE A 2 49.62 -30.94 11.80
CA ILE A 2 49.40 -29.47 11.83
C ILE A 2 48.69 -28.99 10.55
N GLY A 3 48.92 -29.63 9.40
CA GLY A 3 48.29 -29.30 8.13
C GLY A 3 46.78 -29.60 8.10
N ALA A 4 46.35 -30.70 8.69
CA ALA A 4 44.95 -31.09 8.74
C ALA A 4 44.13 -30.14 9.64
N VAL A 5 44.68 -29.72 10.78
CA VAL A 5 44.03 -28.77 11.70
C VAL A 5 43.86 -27.39 11.05
N LYS A 6 44.87 -26.89 10.32
CA LYS A 6 44.78 -25.62 9.61
C LYS A 6 43.76 -25.65 8.48
N LEU A 7 43.63 -26.76 7.76
CA LEU A 7 42.65 -26.91 6.68
C LEU A 7 41.22 -26.96 7.23
N THR A 8 41.00 -27.66 8.38
CA THR A 8 39.71 -27.75 9.04
C THR A 8 39.24 -26.37 9.55
N ILE A 9 40.14 -25.59 10.16
CA ILE A 9 39.82 -24.24 10.63
C ILE A 9 39.49 -23.32 9.47
N LEU A 10 40.22 -23.38 8.36
CA LEU A 10 39.94 -22.59 7.17
C LEU A 10 38.60 -22.94 6.55
N PHE A 11 38.25 -24.22 6.50
CA PHE A 11 36.94 -24.68 5.97
C PHE A 11 35.79 -24.23 6.88
N THR A 12 35.97 -24.31 8.21
CA THR A 12 34.96 -23.83 9.17
C THR A 12 34.74 -22.31 9.08
N ILE A 13 35.79 -21.52 8.90
CA ILE A 13 35.70 -20.08 8.73
C ILE A 13 34.95 -19.73 7.44
N ILE A 14 35.23 -20.42 6.33
CA ILE A 14 34.53 -20.20 5.06
C ILE A 14 33.06 -20.57 5.17
N THR A 15 32.70 -21.62 5.88
CA THR A 15 31.30 -22.05 6.07
C THR A 15 30.55 -21.06 6.96
N VAL A 16 31.16 -20.52 8.00
CA VAL A 16 30.56 -19.51 8.88
C VAL A 16 30.37 -18.17 8.11
N CYS A 17 31.35 -17.76 7.29
CA CYS A 17 31.20 -16.56 6.46
C CYS A 17 30.09 -16.68 5.41
N ASN A 18 29.81 -17.88 4.88
CA ASN A 18 28.71 -18.08 3.94
C ASN A 18 27.34 -18.18 4.63
N ALA A 19 27.27 -18.60 5.89
CA ALA A 19 26.01 -18.68 6.62
C ALA A 19 25.43 -17.30 6.99
N ASN A 20 26.26 -16.25 7.01
CA ASN A 20 25.83 -14.87 7.29
C ASN A 20 25.56 -14.04 6.03
N ALA A 21 25.62 -14.62 4.83
CA ALA A 21 25.45 -13.91 3.58
C ALA A 21 24.02 -13.94 3.04
N GLN A 22 23.07 -14.49 3.76
CA GLN A 22 21.66 -14.38 3.38
C GLN A 22 21.16 -12.99 3.82
N GLN A 23 21.45 -12.00 2.99
CA GLN A 23 20.88 -10.66 3.17
C GLN A 23 19.37 -10.73 2.94
N ASN A 24 18.60 -10.25 3.91
CA ASN A 24 17.18 -10.01 3.71
C ASN A 24 17.01 -8.90 2.66
N ASN A 25 16.65 -9.28 1.43
CA ASN A 25 16.45 -8.35 0.32
C ASN A 25 15.32 -7.36 0.59
N LEU A 26 14.41 -7.67 1.51
CA LEU A 26 13.35 -6.78 1.98
C LEU A 26 13.92 -5.48 2.53
N SER A 27 15.06 -5.53 3.24
CA SER A 27 15.70 -4.34 3.84
C SER A 27 16.02 -3.25 2.82
N TYR A 28 16.48 -3.62 1.61
CA TYR A 28 16.76 -2.65 0.56
C TYR A 28 15.47 -2.02 0.01
N ALA A 29 14.43 -2.83 -0.20
CA ALA A 29 13.15 -2.34 -0.67
C ALA A 29 12.51 -1.39 0.34
N VAL A 30 12.53 -1.74 1.62
CA VAL A 30 11.98 -0.90 2.70
C VAL A 30 12.80 0.38 2.87
N ALA A 31 14.13 0.31 2.86
CA ALA A 31 14.98 1.50 2.92
C ALA A 31 14.67 2.45 1.75
N TRP A 32 14.50 1.93 0.53
CA TRP A 32 14.12 2.73 -0.62
C TRP A 32 12.73 3.35 -0.45
N LYS A 33 11.71 2.58 -0.05
CA LYS A 33 10.36 3.08 0.20
C LYS A 33 10.33 4.20 1.25
N GLN A 34 11.14 4.09 2.31
CA GLN A 34 11.14 5.05 3.42
C GLN A 34 12.00 6.29 3.16
N THR A 35 13.09 6.17 2.39
CA THR A 35 14.10 7.23 2.34
C THR A 35 14.33 7.85 0.97
N ALA A 36 13.99 7.15 -0.12
CA ALA A 36 14.31 7.61 -1.46
C ALA A 36 13.37 8.74 -1.92
N ALA A 37 13.97 9.85 -2.36
CA ALA A 37 13.23 10.95 -2.98
C ALA A 37 12.51 10.51 -4.27
N GLU A 38 13.09 9.57 -4.99
CA GLU A 38 12.54 8.96 -6.21
C GLU A 38 11.23 8.23 -5.92
N HIS A 39 11.14 7.48 -4.82
CA HIS A 39 9.89 6.82 -4.43
C HIS A 39 8.77 7.83 -4.21
N ARG A 40 9.05 8.90 -3.48
CA ARG A 40 8.09 10.00 -3.28
C ARG A 40 7.71 10.69 -4.60
N ALA A 41 8.69 10.93 -5.46
CA ALA A 41 8.47 11.55 -6.77
C ALA A 41 7.56 10.72 -7.67
N LEU A 42 7.66 9.38 -7.62
CA LEU A 42 6.79 8.48 -8.39
C LEU A 42 5.31 8.59 -7.95
N TYR A 43 5.03 8.71 -6.64
CA TYR A 43 3.68 8.95 -6.15
C TYR A 43 3.13 10.29 -6.63
N TYR A 44 3.88 11.39 -6.46
CA TYR A 44 3.47 12.70 -6.98
C TYR A 44 3.25 12.68 -8.49
N GLN A 45 4.12 12.01 -9.25
CA GLN A 45 3.94 11.87 -10.69
C GLN A 45 2.64 11.13 -11.02
N GLY A 46 2.34 10.02 -10.31
CA GLY A 46 1.11 9.26 -10.52
C GLY A 46 -0.13 10.11 -10.26
N PHE A 47 -0.21 10.77 -9.11
CA PHE A 47 -1.36 11.62 -8.78
C PHE A 47 -1.47 12.88 -9.64
N ASN A 48 -0.36 13.47 -10.08
CA ASN A 48 -0.38 14.58 -11.03
C ASN A 48 -0.92 14.16 -12.40
N ILE A 49 -0.56 12.98 -12.89
CA ILE A 49 -1.11 12.42 -14.14
C ILE A 49 -2.60 12.11 -13.97
N ALA A 50 -3.00 11.48 -12.86
CA ALA A 50 -4.40 11.21 -12.57
C ALA A 50 -5.21 12.51 -12.52
N ARG A 51 -4.71 13.54 -11.86
CA ARG A 51 -5.33 14.87 -11.81
C ARG A 51 -5.48 15.46 -13.20
N LEU A 52 -4.48 15.41 -14.05
CA LEU A 52 -4.56 15.90 -15.42
C LEU A 52 -5.69 15.21 -16.21
N HIS A 53 -5.87 13.90 -16.05
CA HIS A 53 -6.96 13.17 -16.69
C HIS A 53 -8.34 13.61 -16.16
N VAL A 54 -8.48 13.82 -14.85
CA VAL A 54 -9.72 14.34 -14.26
C VAL A 54 -10.01 15.75 -14.78
N GLU A 55 -9.02 16.65 -14.82
CA GLU A 55 -9.17 17.99 -15.37
C GLU A 55 -9.62 17.99 -16.85
N GLN A 56 -9.08 17.06 -17.65
CA GLN A 56 -9.48 16.88 -19.05
C GLN A 56 -10.93 16.37 -19.16
N ALA A 57 -11.33 15.41 -18.33
CA ALA A 57 -12.69 14.88 -18.32
C ALA A 57 -13.71 15.96 -17.88
N LEU A 58 -13.38 16.73 -16.85
CA LEU A 58 -14.21 17.88 -16.40
C LEU A 58 -14.39 18.91 -17.51
N ALA A 59 -13.33 19.18 -18.29
CA ALA A 59 -13.39 20.14 -19.40
C ALA A 59 -14.16 19.62 -20.62
N ALA A 60 -14.30 18.32 -20.78
CA ALA A 60 -15.01 17.70 -21.92
C ALA A 60 -16.53 17.83 -21.81
N GLU A 61 -17.10 18.10 -20.61
CA GLU A 61 -18.54 18.31 -20.35
C GLU A 61 -19.44 17.21 -20.97
N GLU A 62 -19.00 15.93 -20.92
CA GLU A 62 -19.72 14.83 -21.58
C GLU A 62 -21.07 14.47 -20.92
N GLY A 63 -21.46 15.18 -19.88
CA GLY A 63 -22.79 15.08 -19.24
C GLY A 63 -22.99 13.87 -18.35
N LYS A 64 -21.96 13.01 -18.19
CA LYS A 64 -21.94 11.92 -17.19
C LYS A 64 -21.28 12.39 -15.91
N PRO A 65 -21.75 11.91 -14.74
CA PRO A 65 -21.00 12.12 -13.52
C PRO A 65 -19.62 11.44 -13.62
N LEU A 66 -18.63 12.01 -12.96
CA LEU A 66 -17.27 11.48 -12.98
C LEU A 66 -16.94 10.80 -11.65
N ALA A 67 -16.24 9.70 -11.73
CA ALA A 67 -15.72 8.99 -10.58
C ALA A 67 -14.27 8.57 -10.78
N ILE A 68 -13.57 8.35 -9.65
CA ILE A 68 -12.31 7.62 -9.62
C ILE A 68 -12.47 6.38 -8.74
N ILE A 69 -11.71 5.34 -9.05
CA ILE A 69 -11.61 4.12 -8.25
C ILE A 69 -10.18 3.98 -7.80
N ALA A 70 -9.97 3.83 -6.51
CA ALA A 70 -8.64 3.71 -5.93
C ALA A 70 -8.52 2.48 -5.03
N ASP A 71 -7.37 1.82 -5.09
CA ASP A 71 -6.94 0.84 -4.10
C ASP A 71 -6.40 1.56 -2.86
N ILE A 72 -6.33 0.86 -1.72
CA ILE A 72 -5.94 1.47 -0.44
C ILE A 72 -4.47 1.18 -0.12
N ASP A 73 -4.12 -0.09 0.09
CA ASP A 73 -2.83 -0.48 0.66
C ASP A 73 -1.68 -0.31 -0.33
N ASP A 74 -0.62 0.38 0.11
CA ASP A 74 0.53 0.78 -0.69
C ASP A 74 0.18 1.56 -1.98
N THR A 75 -1.08 2.04 -2.06
CA THR A 75 -1.58 2.95 -3.10
C THR A 75 -1.92 4.31 -2.51
N LEU A 76 -2.95 4.38 -1.69
CA LEU A 76 -3.36 5.61 -0.98
C LEU A 76 -2.74 5.71 0.41
N LEU A 77 -2.61 4.58 1.10
CA LEU A 77 -2.05 4.45 2.43
C LEU A 77 -0.77 3.62 2.39
N LEU A 78 0.31 4.15 2.93
CA LEU A 78 1.60 3.46 3.01
C LEU A 78 1.75 2.72 4.33
N ALA A 79 2.15 1.45 4.24
CA ALA A 79 2.43 0.56 5.34
C ALA A 79 3.95 0.46 5.65
N ASN A 80 4.69 1.55 5.48
CA ASN A 80 6.16 1.53 5.58
C ASN A 80 6.66 0.99 6.93
N ASP A 81 5.99 1.33 8.03
CA ASP A 81 6.39 0.93 9.37
C ASP A 81 6.11 -0.57 9.61
N TYR A 82 5.06 -1.12 9.00
CA TYR A 82 4.81 -2.55 9.01
C TYR A 82 5.96 -3.34 8.36
N TRP A 83 6.42 -2.90 7.20
CA TRP A 83 7.55 -3.56 6.53
C TRP A 83 8.83 -3.43 7.34
N GLY A 84 9.04 -2.31 8.03
CA GLY A 84 10.12 -2.13 8.98
C GLY A 84 10.01 -3.07 10.21
N TYR A 85 8.80 -3.28 10.71
CA TYR A 85 8.51 -4.22 11.78
C TYR A 85 8.90 -5.65 11.40
N LEU A 86 8.52 -6.13 10.21
CA LEU A 86 8.90 -7.47 9.73
C LEU A 86 10.42 -7.68 9.75
N ILE A 87 11.19 -6.71 9.25
CA ILE A 87 12.65 -6.77 9.26
C ILE A 87 13.18 -6.86 10.70
N SER A 88 12.65 -6.05 11.60
CA SER A 88 13.10 -5.99 13.00
C SER A 88 12.80 -7.27 13.78
N ASN A 89 11.83 -8.04 13.33
CA ASN A 89 11.44 -9.33 13.91
C ASN A 89 11.98 -10.54 13.13
N GLU A 90 12.92 -10.31 12.20
CA GLU A 90 13.52 -11.36 11.37
C GLU A 90 12.47 -12.13 10.52
N GLU A 91 11.37 -11.47 10.19
CA GLU A 91 10.33 -12.01 9.32
C GLU A 91 10.64 -11.61 7.86
N ASP A 92 10.79 -12.61 6.99
CA ASP A 92 11.16 -12.38 5.58
C ASP A 92 9.94 -12.13 4.68
N PHE A 93 8.72 -12.42 5.16
CA PHE A 93 7.50 -12.43 4.37
C PHE A 93 6.34 -11.76 5.11
N PHE A 94 5.35 -11.33 4.32
CA PHE A 94 4.06 -10.88 4.82
C PHE A 94 3.44 -11.93 5.76
N ASN A 95 2.87 -11.46 6.86
CA ASN A 95 2.23 -12.31 7.87
C ASN A 95 0.85 -11.73 8.21
N ASP A 96 -0.21 -12.49 7.89
CA ASP A 96 -1.60 -12.06 8.09
C ASP A 96 -1.88 -11.67 9.54
N THR A 97 -1.38 -12.44 10.51
CA THR A 97 -1.66 -12.17 11.93
C THR A 97 -1.05 -10.85 12.39
N SER A 98 0.21 -10.58 12.02
CA SER A 98 0.86 -9.31 12.38
C SER A 98 0.29 -8.14 11.58
N TRP A 99 -0.12 -8.38 10.34
CA TRP A 99 -0.80 -7.40 9.50
C TRP A 99 -2.14 -6.96 10.11
N ASP A 100 -2.97 -7.89 10.57
CA ASP A 100 -4.26 -7.60 11.17
C ASP A 100 -4.13 -6.75 12.43
N LEU A 101 -3.13 -7.05 13.27
CA LEU A 101 -2.82 -6.24 14.45
C LEU A 101 -2.37 -4.83 14.05
N TRP A 102 -1.50 -4.73 13.05
CA TRP A 102 -0.98 -3.45 12.59
C TRP A 102 -2.07 -2.57 11.93
N VAL A 103 -2.98 -3.17 11.16
CA VAL A 103 -4.14 -2.46 10.58
C VAL A 103 -4.99 -1.82 11.68
N ALA A 104 -5.19 -2.55 12.79
CA ALA A 104 -5.96 -2.06 13.93
C ALA A 104 -5.25 -0.92 14.71
N GLU A 105 -3.92 -0.87 14.69
CA GLU A 105 -3.14 0.23 15.28
C GLU A 105 -3.31 1.55 14.54
N ASN A 106 -3.79 1.53 13.30
CA ASN A 106 -4.05 2.72 12.48
C ASN A 106 -2.79 3.60 12.26
N SER A 107 -1.64 2.98 12.04
CA SER A 107 -0.33 3.63 11.85
C SER A 107 -0.01 3.95 10.38
N PHE A 108 -1.00 3.89 9.48
CA PHE A 108 -0.85 4.24 8.09
C PHE A 108 -0.55 5.73 7.89
N VAL A 109 0.24 6.01 6.86
CA VAL A 109 0.46 7.38 6.39
C VAL A 109 -0.06 7.55 4.97
N PRO A 110 -0.66 8.70 4.62
CA PRO A 110 -1.04 8.97 3.25
C PRO A 110 0.14 8.93 2.30
N SER A 111 -0.03 8.32 1.13
CA SER A 111 0.98 8.38 0.08
C SER A 111 1.15 9.81 -0.44
N PRO A 112 2.37 10.21 -0.87
CA PRO A 112 2.64 11.57 -1.31
C PRO A 112 1.72 12.02 -2.46
N GLY A 113 0.92 13.06 -2.24
CA GLY A 113 0.00 13.62 -3.22
C GLY A 113 -1.40 13.01 -3.21
N SER A 114 -1.64 11.92 -2.47
CA SER A 114 -2.96 11.27 -2.43
C SER A 114 -4.04 12.17 -1.83
N GLN A 115 -3.77 12.81 -0.69
CA GLN A 115 -4.74 13.69 -0.02
C GLN A 115 -5.16 14.86 -0.92
N GLU A 116 -4.18 15.55 -1.51
CA GLU A 116 -4.41 16.68 -2.38
C GLU A 116 -5.21 16.28 -3.63
N PHE A 117 -4.90 15.11 -4.20
CA PHE A 117 -5.62 14.61 -5.37
C PHE A 117 -7.05 14.23 -5.03
N LEU A 118 -7.29 13.46 -3.97
CA LEU A 118 -8.64 13.05 -3.59
C LEU A 118 -9.50 14.24 -3.17
N GLN A 119 -8.92 15.20 -2.45
CA GLN A 119 -9.61 16.43 -2.09
C GLN A 119 -9.94 17.29 -3.32
N PHE A 120 -9.04 17.31 -4.30
CA PHE A 120 -9.33 17.96 -5.60
C PHE A 120 -10.52 17.28 -6.29
N CYS A 121 -10.61 15.96 -6.34
CA CYS A 121 -11.74 15.24 -6.90
C CYS A 121 -13.05 15.63 -6.19
N ALA A 122 -13.09 15.52 -4.87
CA ALA A 122 -14.27 15.86 -4.08
C ALA A 122 -14.73 17.32 -4.28
N ASN A 123 -13.80 18.26 -4.32
CA ASN A 123 -14.10 19.68 -4.54
C ASN A 123 -14.64 20.00 -5.95
N ASN A 124 -14.46 19.08 -6.90
CA ASN A 124 -14.96 19.21 -8.27
C ASN A 124 -16.13 18.26 -8.58
N ASN A 125 -16.80 17.73 -7.55
CA ASN A 125 -17.91 16.78 -7.66
C ASN A 125 -17.53 15.51 -8.46
N VAL A 126 -16.31 15.03 -8.31
CA VAL A 126 -15.86 13.75 -8.82
C VAL A 126 -15.91 12.76 -7.65
N GLU A 127 -16.70 11.70 -7.80
CA GLU A 127 -16.88 10.67 -6.77
C GLU A 127 -15.61 9.88 -6.55
N VAL A 128 -15.38 9.44 -5.31
CA VAL A 128 -14.15 8.71 -4.93
C VAL A 128 -14.53 7.37 -4.35
N PHE A 129 -14.31 6.30 -5.10
CA PHE A 129 -14.56 4.93 -4.65
C PHE A 129 -13.25 4.26 -4.21
N TYR A 130 -13.32 3.57 -3.08
CA TYR A 130 -12.21 2.81 -2.48
C TYR A 130 -12.52 1.33 -2.58
N ILE A 131 -11.62 0.53 -3.18
CA ILE A 131 -11.79 -0.92 -3.27
C ILE A 131 -10.52 -1.59 -2.77
N THR A 132 -10.61 -2.32 -1.68
CA THR A 132 -9.48 -3.02 -1.06
C THR A 132 -9.75 -4.49 -0.82
N ASN A 133 -8.67 -5.27 -0.79
CA ASN A 133 -8.69 -6.66 -0.35
C ASN A 133 -8.11 -6.73 1.05
N ARG A 134 -8.97 -6.84 2.04
CA ARG A 134 -8.61 -6.99 3.45
C ARG A 134 -9.54 -7.99 4.12
N ASP A 135 -9.05 -8.77 5.07
CA ASP A 135 -9.87 -9.64 5.91
C ASP A 135 -9.34 -9.68 7.34
N GLN A 136 -9.80 -8.78 8.18
CA GLN A 136 -9.59 -8.77 9.63
C GLN A 136 -10.81 -9.34 10.36
N GLY A 137 -11.59 -10.19 9.71
CA GLY A 137 -12.83 -10.71 10.26
C GLY A 137 -13.97 -9.68 10.22
N ASP A 138 -14.84 -9.71 11.23
CA ASP A 138 -16.03 -8.86 11.26
C ASP A 138 -15.74 -7.34 11.25
N PRO A 139 -14.69 -6.82 11.91
CA PRO A 139 -14.42 -5.39 11.94
C PRO A 139 -13.67 -4.86 10.68
N THR A 140 -13.48 -5.67 9.63
CA THR A 140 -12.66 -5.28 8.46
C THR A 140 -13.11 -3.96 7.82
N PHE A 141 -14.43 -3.78 7.65
CA PHE A 141 -14.97 -2.55 7.07
C PHE A 141 -14.69 -1.34 7.96
N GLU A 142 -14.98 -1.44 9.23
CA GLU A 142 -14.79 -0.37 10.21
C GLU A 142 -13.32 0.02 10.37
N LEU A 143 -12.41 -0.95 10.32
CA LEU A 143 -10.97 -0.70 10.35
C LEU A 143 -10.49 0.02 9.07
N ALA A 144 -10.93 -0.43 7.90
CA ALA A 144 -10.60 0.25 6.64
C ALA A 144 -11.14 1.69 6.62
N GLN A 145 -12.40 1.88 7.06
CA GLN A 145 -13.01 3.20 7.19
C GLN A 145 -12.25 4.10 8.15
N GLN A 146 -11.85 3.57 9.31
CA GLN A 146 -11.06 4.31 10.29
C GLN A 146 -9.71 4.75 9.73
N ASN A 147 -8.99 3.86 9.04
CA ASN A 147 -7.69 4.18 8.46
C ASN A 147 -7.80 5.31 7.40
N LEU A 148 -8.81 5.25 6.53
CA LEU A 148 -9.04 6.28 5.51
C LEU A 148 -9.47 7.61 6.13
N ASN A 149 -10.37 7.60 7.11
CA ASN A 149 -10.81 8.81 7.82
C ASN A 149 -9.65 9.47 8.58
N SER A 150 -8.80 8.68 9.23
CA SER A 150 -7.62 9.21 9.94
C SER A 150 -6.61 9.85 8.99
N ALA A 151 -6.54 9.37 7.76
CA ALA A 151 -5.74 9.96 6.69
C ALA A 151 -6.39 11.21 6.08
N GLY A 152 -7.61 11.59 6.48
CA GLY A 152 -8.32 12.76 5.98
C GLY A 152 -8.84 12.62 4.54
N PHE A 153 -9.13 11.41 4.09
CA PHE A 153 -9.69 11.17 2.76
C PHE A 153 -11.19 11.46 2.72
N PRO A 154 -11.73 11.97 1.61
CA PRO A 154 -13.15 12.29 1.46
C PRO A 154 -14.01 11.04 1.17
N MET A 155 -15.33 11.14 1.35
CA MET A 155 -16.32 10.15 0.91
C MET A 155 -16.06 8.74 1.45
N VAL A 156 -15.71 8.61 2.73
CA VAL A 156 -15.40 7.33 3.36
C VAL A 156 -16.64 6.80 4.08
N ASP A 157 -17.56 6.27 3.33
CA ASP A 157 -18.83 5.69 3.82
C ASP A 157 -19.13 4.33 3.15
N ARG A 158 -20.32 3.77 3.41
CA ARG A 158 -20.71 2.45 2.89
C ARG A 158 -21.02 2.44 1.39
N GLU A 159 -21.27 3.58 0.79
CA GLU A 159 -21.51 3.70 -0.64
C GLU A 159 -20.18 3.70 -1.42
N HIS A 160 -19.16 4.34 -0.85
CA HIS A 160 -17.87 4.57 -1.54
C HIS A 160 -16.76 3.58 -1.16
N LEU A 161 -16.90 2.87 -0.04
CA LEU A 161 -15.89 1.89 0.42
C LEU A 161 -16.37 0.45 0.24
N THR A 162 -15.67 -0.30 -0.59
CA THR A 162 -15.85 -1.75 -0.76
C THR A 162 -14.66 -2.52 -0.22
N VAL A 163 -14.92 -3.47 0.65
CA VAL A 163 -13.93 -4.39 1.21
C VAL A 163 -14.20 -5.80 0.70
N LEU A 164 -13.26 -6.36 -0.03
CA LEU A 164 -13.33 -7.72 -0.61
C LEU A 164 -12.55 -8.68 0.29
N ARG A 165 -13.26 -9.51 1.04
CA ARG A 165 -12.67 -10.45 2.01
C ARG A 165 -12.30 -11.80 1.40
N GLU A 166 -13.13 -12.32 0.50
CA GLU A 166 -13.01 -13.68 -0.03
C GLU A 166 -12.35 -13.75 -1.42
N THR A 167 -12.19 -12.61 -2.08
CA THR A 167 -11.65 -12.54 -3.44
C THR A 167 -10.75 -11.34 -3.61
N SER A 168 -9.70 -11.49 -4.41
CA SER A 168 -8.87 -10.37 -4.87
C SER A 168 -9.35 -9.76 -6.19
N ASN A 169 -10.38 -10.34 -6.82
CA ASN A 169 -10.92 -9.83 -8.07
C ASN A 169 -11.84 -8.63 -7.82
N LYS A 170 -11.38 -7.46 -8.22
CA LYS A 170 -12.12 -6.19 -8.10
C LYS A 170 -13.01 -5.88 -9.31
N GLU A 171 -12.94 -6.68 -10.37
CA GLU A 171 -13.53 -6.38 -11.69
C GLU A 171 -15.05 -6.18 -11.64
N GLU A 172 -15.75 -7.00 -10.87
CA GLU A 172 -17.22 -6.92 -10.77
C GLU A 172 -17.67 -5.58 -10.15
N VAL A 173 -17.01 -5.19 -9.04
CA VAL A 173 -17.29 -3.91 -8.36
C VAL A 173 -16.92 -2.72 -9.26
N GLN A 174 -15.75 -2.78 -9.90
CA GLN A 174 -15.31 -1.73 -10.82
C GLN A 174 -16.29 -1.55 -11.98
N ARG A 175 -16.78 -2.66 -12.56
CA ARG A 175 -17.76 -2.62 -13.66
C ARG A 175 -19.07 -2.00 -13.21
N GLY A 176 -19.58 -2.35 -12.02
CA GLY A 176 -20.80 -1.74 -11.48
C GLY A 176 -20.67 -0.22 -11.35
N ILE A 177 -19.56 0.26 -10.79
CA ILE A 177 -19.31 1.72 -10.69
C ILE A 177 -19.24 2.36 -12.09
N MET A 178 -18.53 1.75 -13.05
CA MET A 178 -18.39 2.30 -14.41
C MET A 178 -19.69 2.36 -15.22
N GLU A 179 -20.72 1.59 -14.85
CA GLU A 179 -22.04 1.66 -15.49
C GLU A 179 -22.78 2.94 -15.11
N ASP A 180 -22.56 3.44 -13.88
CA ASP A 180 -23.22 4.63 -13.33
C ASP A 180 -22.47 5.93 -13.66
N TYR A 181 -21.16 5.84 -13.86
CA TYR A 181 -20.22 6.94 -14.13
C TYR A 181 -19.50 6.74 -15.46
#